data_224f5d65365cd835acda214749972bde
#
_entry.id   224f5d65365cd835acda214749972bde
#
_cell.length_a   1.000
_cell.length_b   1.000
_cell.length_c   1.000
_cell.angle_alpha   90.00
_cell.angle_beta   90.00
_cell.angle_gamma   90.00
#
_symmetry.space_group_name_H-M   'P 1'
#
loop_
_entity.id
_entity.type
_entity.pdbx_description
1 polymer ?
#
loop_
_entity_poly.entity_id
_entity_poly.type
_entity_poly.pdbx_seq_one_letter_code
_entity_poly.pdbx_strand_id
1 'polypeptide(L)'
;MNNLKWKRIIAVVAALLIGLGVASVVKDWTSMAAEDDVGADVVRAREELAIEEANYKSLQMQNDQLETRKKLILDGLSEQGVLSEAIAEHGKFAMIAGLTDVKGSGVVITLNDKPDYDPLKDPIESVIHDSTINYVINILWAGGARAISFNDVRLTAVSEINCVGPTILTYGVRQMPPYVISAIGPVDDLVEIVRSDSYLARLTQTEIGIRLNISPEPDIVLPSFLKSRDYSLYMDLLETP
;
A
#
# COMPACT_ATOMS: atom_id res chain seq x y z
N MET A 1 -55.56 52.03 -27.61
CA MET A 1 -55.47 50.55 -27.45
C MET A 1 -54.08 50.01 -27.33
N ASN A 2 -53.01 50.78 -27.42
CA ASN A 2 -51.60 50.32 -27.36
C ASN A 2 -50.97 50.29 -25.96
N ASN A 3 -51.42 51.10 -25.01
CA ASN A 3 -50.78 51.24 -23.69
C ASN A 3 -50.95 49.98 -22.77
N LEU A 4 -51.99 49.21 -22.96
CA LEU A 4 -52.28 48.03 -22.12
C LEU A 4 -51.38 46.81 -22.52
N LYS A 5 -51.09 46.67 -23.80
CA LYS A 5 -50.18 45.62 -24.31
C LYS A 5 -48.74 45.90 -23.91
N TRP A 6 -48.32 47.14 -23.96
CA TRP A 6 -46.96 47.57 -23.56
C TRP A 6 -46.71 47.37 -22.06
N LYS A 7 -47.69 47.69 -21.20
CA LYS A 7 -47.61 47.43 -19.74
C LYS A 7 -47.49 45.94 -19.42
N ARG A 8 -48.20 45.08 -20.17
CA ARG A 8 -48.10 43.63 -19.99
C ARG A 8 -46.73 43.10 -20.41
N ILE A 9 -46.13 43.58 -21.48
CA ILE A 9 -44.78 43.21 -21.93
C ILE A 9 -43.74 43.62 -20.89
N ILE A 10 -43.82 44.83 -20.37
CA ILE A 10 -42.90 45.32 -19.32
C ILE A 10 -43.03 44.48 -18.06
N ALA A 11 -44.23 44.09 -17.64
CA ALA A 11 -44.44 43.23 -16.47
C ALA A 11 -43.84 41.85 -16.66
N VAL A 12 -43.97 41.24 -17.85
CA VAL A 12 -43.39 39.92 -18.15
C VAL A 12 -41.85 40.02 -18.19
N VAL A 13 -41.29 41.03 -18.78
CA VAL A 13 -39.83 41.22 -18.80
C VAL A 13 -39.27 41.47 -17.39
N ALA A 14 -39.95 42.25 -16.57
CA ALA A 14 -39.57 42.50 -15.19
C ALA A 14 -39.62 41.20 -14.35
N ALA A 15 -40.70 40.37 -14.52
CA ALA A 15 -40.80 39.09 -13.84
C ALA A 15 -39.71 38.08 -14.26
N LEU A 16 -39.30 38.10 -15.53
CA LEU A 16 -38.24 37.26 -16.07
C LEU A 16 -36.86 37.67 -15.51
N LEU A 17 -36.59 38.95 -15.39
CA LEU A 17 -35.38 39.52 -14.82
C LEU A 17 -35.27 39.21 -13.30
N ILE A 18 -36.39 39.30 -12.57
CA ILE A 18 -36.48 38.97 -11.16
C ILE A 18 -36.24 37.45 -10.99
N GLY A 19 -36.87 36.64 -11.84
CA GLY A 19 -36.68 35.14 -11.80
C GLY A 19 -35.25 34.72 -12.07
N LEU A 20 -34.54 35.36 -13.03
CA LEU A 20 -33.12 35.11 -13.29
C LEU A 20 -32.23 35.57 -12.13
N GLY A 21 -32.57 36.72 -11.50
CA GLY A 21 -31.83 37.20 -10.31
C GLY A 21 -31.96 36.27 -9.12
N VAL A 22 -33.20 35.78 -8.86
CA VAL A 22 -33.44 34.81 -7.77
C VAL A 22 -32.70 33.45 -8.07
N ALA A 23 -32.75 32.99 -9.31
CA ALA A 23 -32.07 31.74 -9.70
C ALA A 23 -30.56 31.82 -9.53
N SER A 24 -29.93 32.96 -9.83
CA SER A 24 -28.47 33.15 -9.61
C SER A 24 -28.12 33.14 -8.11
N VAL A 25 -28.90 33.84 -7.28
CA VAL A 25 -28.67 33.89 -5.82
C VAL A 25 -28.89 32.51 -5.19
N VAL A 26 -29.89 31.77 -5.60
CA VAL A 26 -30.13 30.40 -5.11
C VAL A 26 -28.99 29.47 -5.55
N LYS A 27 -28.51 29.59 -6.78
CA LYS A 27 -27.38 28.80 -7.26
C LYS A 27 -26.10 29.09 -6.46
N ASP A 28 -25.79 30.36 -6.21
CA ASP A 28 -24.63 30.74 -5.42
C ASP A 28 -24.76 30.26 -3.96
N TRP A 29 -25.95 30.33 -3.39
CA TRP A 29 -26.20 29.86 -2.02
C TRP A 29 -26.09 28.33 -1.87
N THR A 30 -26.58 27.58 -2.86
CA THR A 30 -26.45 26.12 -2.87
C THR A 30 -25.01 25.65 -3.13
N SER A 31 -24.23 26.41 -3.93
CA SER A 31 -22.80 26.10 -4.14
C SER A 31 -21.97 26.38 -2.89
N MET A 32 -22.23 27.50 -2.19
CA MET A 32 -21.55 27.81 -0.92
C MET A 32 -21.89 26.78 0.18
N ALA A 33 -23.15 26.37 0.30
CA ALA A 33 -23.56 25.35 1.29
C ALA A 33 -22.93 23.97 1.00
N ALA A 34 -22.74 23.61 -0.27
CA ALA A 34 -22.08 22.36 -0.65
C ALA A 34 -20.56 22.41 -0.42
N GLU A 35 -19.94 23.58 -0.58
CA GLU A 35 -18.51 23.76 -0.36
C GLU A 35 -18.14 23.75 1.14
N ASP A 36 -19.00 24.30 2.00
CA ASP A 36 -18.86 24.25 3.46
C ASP A 36 -19.03 22.82 4.02
N ASP A 37 -19.93 22.02 3.45
CA ASP A 37 -20.17 20.63 3.86
C ASP A 37 -19.00 19.72 3.51
N VAL A 38 -18.44 19.87 2.30
CA VAL A 38 -17.22 19.14 1.87
C VAL A 38 -16.01 19.55 2.74
N GLY A 39 -15.90 20.80 3.11
CA GLY A 39 -14.83 21.28 4.00
C GLY A 39 -14.91 20.65 5.38
N ALA A 40 -16.09 20.56 5.95
CA ALA A 40 -16.34 19.94 7.25
C ALA A 40 -16.06 18.41 7.23
N ASP A 41 -16.43 17.73 6.15
CA ASP A 41 -16.18 16.31 5.99
C ASP A 41 -14.66 16.00 5.84
N VAL A 42 -13.92 16.84 5.12
CA VAL A 42 -12.47 16.71 5.00
C VAL A 42 -11.78 16.93 6.36
N VAL A 43 -12.24 17.88 7.16
CA VAL A 43 -11.71 18.11 8.51
C VAL A 43 -11.98 16.90 9.41
N ARG A 44 -13.21 16.38 9.42
CA ARG A 44 -13.57 15.15 10.19
C ARG A 44 -12.74 13.94 9.75
N ALA A 45 -12.60 13.70 8.45
CA ALA A 45 -11.79 12.61 7.95
C ALA A 45 -10.30 12.72 8.35
N ARG A 46 -9.77 13.95 8.43
CA ARG A 46 -8.39 14.19 8.92
C ARG A 46 -8.26 13.93 10.43
N GLU A 47 -9.26 14.31 11.22
CA GLU A 47 -9.27 14.04 12.66
C GLU A 47 -9.38 12.53 12.93
N GLU A 48 -10.25 11.82 12.21
CA GLU A 48 -10.37 10.36 12.30
C GLU A 48 -9.05 9.68 11.89
N LEU A 49 -8.43 10.11 10.80
CA LEU A 49 -7.13 9.59 10.36
C LEU A 49 -6.04 9.81 11.43
N ALA A 50 -5.98 11.00 12.02
CA ALA A 50 -4.99 11.31 13.08
C ALA A 50 -5.19 10.43 14.33
N ILE A 51 -6.45 10.12 14.69
CA ILE A 51 -6.78 9.22 15.80
C ILE A 51 -6.33 7.78 15.45
N GLU A 52 -6.63 7.31 14.26
CA GLU A 52 -6.23 5.98 13.80
C GLU A 52 -4.72 5.83 13.69
N GLU A 53 -4.01 6.85 13.19
CA GLU A 53 -2.55 6.88 13.16
C GLU A 53 -1.95 6.82 14.57
N ALA A 54 -2.54 7.54 15.54
CA ALA A 54 -2.10 7.50 16.94
C ALA A 54 -2.36 6.13 17.58
N ASN A 55 -3.51 5.52 17.30
CA ASN A 55 -3.86 4.17 17.75
C ASN A 55 -2.90 3.14 17.16
N TYR A 56 -2.64 3.20 15.85
CA TYR A 56 -1.68 2.33 15.17
C TYR A 56 -0.30 2.42 15.82
N LYS A 57 0.20 3.63 16.04
CA LYS A 57 1.51 3.84 16.68
C LYS A 57 1.55 3.31 18.12
N SER A 58 0.45 3.47 18.87
CA SER A 58 0.33 2.91 20.22
C SER A 58 0.37 1.38 20.20
N LEU A 59 -0.38 0.74 19.32
CA LEU A 59 -0.38 -0.72 19.14
C LEU A 59 0.99 -1.24 18.69
N GLN A 60 1.65 -0.54 17.79
CA GLN A 60 3.01 -0.88 17.38
C GLN A 60 4.00 -0.86 18.55
N MET A 61 3.95 0.19 19.40
CA MET A 61 4.79 0.25 20.59
C MET A 61 4.48 -0.89 21.60
N GLN A 62 3.22 -1.23 21.79
CA GLN A 62 2.83 -2.37 22.64
C GLN A 62 3.36 -3.69 22.09
N ASN A 63 3.29 -3.89 20.79
CA ASN A 63 3.80 -5.08 20.13
C ASN A 63 5.32 -5.20 20.30
N ASP A 64 6.07 -4.12 20.10
CA ASP A 64 7.52 -4.09 20.29
C ASP A 64 7.90 -4.39 21.76
N GLN A 65 7.11 -3.92 22.74
CA GLN A 65 7.30 -4.24 24.14
C GLN A 65 7.05 -5.73 24.43
N LEU A 66 6.00 -6.32 23.85
CA LEU A 66 5.68 -7.74 23.99
C LEU A 66 6.77 -8.61 23.37
N GLU A 67 7.26 -8.27 22.19
CA GLU A 67 8.37 -8.99 21.54
C GLU A 67 9.66 -8.89 22.37
N THR A 68 9.96 -7.74 22.93
CA THR A 68 11.09 -7.56 23.84
C THR A 68 10.95 -8.44 25.08
N ARG A 69 9.77 -8.47 25.69
CA ARG A 69 9.48 -9.28 26.88
C ARG A 69 9.55 -10.79 26.57
N LYS A 70 9.00 -11.22 25.45
CA LYS A 70 9.09 -12.58 24.94
C LYS A 70 10.56 -13.00 24.79
N LYS A 71 11.38 -12.15 24.15
CA LYS A 71 12.81 -12.41 23.99
C LYS A 71 13.52 -12.58 25.34
N LEU A 72 13.29 -11.70 26.31
CA LEU A 72 13.88 -11.81 27.65
C LEU A 72 13.49 -13.12 28.36
N ILE A 73 12.24 -13.55 28.22
CA ILE A 73 11.78 -14.83 28.80
C ILE A 73 12.49 -16.01 28.12
N LEU A 74 12.60 -16.01 26.79
CA LEU A 74 13.27 -17.06 26.03
C LEU A 74 14.77 -17.13 26.35
N ASP A 75 15.43 -15.99 26.47
CA ASP A 75 16.84 -15.89 26.83
C ASP A 75 17.06 -16.44 28.26
N GLY A 76 16.20 -16.08 29.23
CA GLY A 76 16.27 -16.59 30.61
C GLY A 76 16.01 -18.10 30.71
N LEU A 77 15.13 -18.65 29.87
CA LEU A 77 14.92 -20.11 29.79
C LEU A 77 16.11 -20.84 29.14
N SER A 78 16.76 -20.18 28.16
CA SER A 78 17.94 -20.74 27.50
C SER A 78 19.15 -20.83 28.45
N GLU A 79 19.34 -19.86 29.35
CA GLU A 79 20.42 -19.88 30.34
C GLU A 79 20.31 -21.04 31.34
N GLN A 80 19.10 -21.57 31.56
CA GLN A 80 18.88 -22.73 32.42
C GLN A 80 19.21 -24.08 31.76
N GLY A 81 19.67 -24.08 30.50
CA GLY A 81 20.25 -25.24 29.80
C GLY A 81 19.29 -26.34 29.36
N VAL A 82 18.05 -26.37 29.85
CA VAL A 82 17.11 -27.46 29.61
C VAL A 82 16.33 -27.35 28.31
N LEU A 83 16.25 -26.13 27.74
CA LEU A 83 15.41 -25.85 26.56
C LEU A 83 16.18 -25.12 25.45
N SER A 84 17.49 -24.96 25.56
CA SER A 84 18.28 -24.15 24.61
C SER A 84 18.19 -24.61 23.16
N GLU A 85 18.17 -25.93 22.92
CA GLU A 85 18.05 -26.50 21.58
C GLU A 85 16.65 -26.27 20.99
N ALA A 86 15.60 -26.51 21.75
CA ALA A 86 14.23 -26.27 21.33
C ALA A 86 13.93 -24.78 21.05
N ILE A 87 14.51 -23.88 21.85
CA ILE A 87 14.39 -22.41 21.64
C ILE A 87 15.13 -21.99 20.38
N ALA A 88 16.35 -22.54 20.15
CA ALA A 88 17.10 -22.25 18.93
C ALA A 88 16.39 -22.79 17.68
N GLU A 89 15.82 -23.96 17.76
CA GLU A 89 15.03 -24.57 16.67
C GLU A 89 13.75 -23.75 16.39
N HIS A 90 12.99 -23.40 17.43
CA HIS A 90 11.84 -22.52 17.32
C HIS A 90 12.23 -21.19 16.66
N GLY A 91 13.35 -20.56 17.04
CA GLY A 91 13.85 -19.34 16.45
C GLY A 91 14.11 -19.47 14.93
N LYS A 92 14.68 -20.61 14.50
CA LYS A 92 14.89 -20.89 13.06
C LYS A 92 13.57 -21.02 12.30
N PHE A 93 12.62 -21.74 12.83
CA PHE A 93 11.29 -21.89 12.20
C PHE A 93 10.53 -20.57 12.17
N ALA A 94 10.58 -19.78 13.25
CA ALA A 94 9.97 -18.47 13.29
C ALA A 94 10.58 -17.52 12.23
N MET A 95 11.90 -17.57 12.01
CA MET A 95 12.58 -16.79 10.98
C MET A 95 12.13 -17.22 9.56
N ILE A 96 12.08 -18.52 9.29
CA ILE A 96 11.63 -19.09 7.99
C ILE A 96 10.17 -18.73 7.73
N ALA A 97 9.32 -18.82 8.76
CA ALA A 97 7.91 -18.48 8.69
C ALA A 97 7.65 -16.94 8.55
N GLY A 98 8.69 -16.13 8.66
CA GLY A 98 8.54 -14.66 8.57
C GLY A 98 8.04 -14.00 9.86
N LEU A 99 8.04 -14.72 10.99
CA LEU A 99 7.53 -14.22 12.27
C LEU A 99 8.53 -13.38 13.06
N THR A 100 9.76 -13.22 12.54
CA THR A 100 10.81 -12.38 13.12
C THR A 100 11.34 -11.40 12.11
N ASP A 101 11.85 -10.26 12.57
CA ASP A 101 12.66 -9.38 11.74
C ASP A 101 13.90 -10.14 11.25
N VAL A 102 14.32 -9.85 10.03
CA VAL A 102 15.52 -10.45 9.45
C VAL A 102 16.36 -9.35 8.81
N LYS A 103 17.68 -9.56 8.82
CA LYS A 103 18.67 -8.64 8.26
C LYS A 103 19.64 -9.39 7.38
N GLY A 104 20.02 -8.78 6.26
CA GLY A 104 21.00 -9.36 5.35
C GLY A 104 21.25 -8.50 4.12
N SER A 105 22.19 -8.93 3.29
CA SER A 105 22.43 -8.34 1.98
C SER A 105 21.38 -8.79 0.96
N GLY A 106 21.15 -7.96 -0.05
CA GLY A 106 20.16 -8.28 -1.07
C GLY A 106 19.95 -7.16 -2.08
N VAL A 107 18.74 -7.03 -2.57
CA VAL A 107 18.37 -6.02 -3.57
C VAL A 107 17.09 -5.30 -3.16
N VAL A 108 17.01 -4.02 -3.51
CA VAL A 108 15.79 -3.21 -3.45
C VAL A 108 15.38 -2.88 -4.87
N ILE A 109 14.18 -3.29 -5.24
CA ILE A 109 13.57 -3.04 -6.55
C ILE A 109 12.48 -2.01 -6.37
N THR A 110 12.57 -0.91 -7.13
CA THR A 110 11.54 0.13 -7.14
C THR A 110 10.87 0.16 -8.50
N LEU A 111 9.56 0.05 -8.50
CA LEU A 111 8.71 0.08 -9.68
C LEU A 111 7.78 1.30 -9.62
N ASN A 112 7.68 2.01 -10.73
CA ASN A 112 6.74 3.12 -10.90
C ASN A 112 6.03 3.01 -12.24
N ASP A 113 4.78 3.47 -12.26
CA ASP A 113 4.00 3.61 -13.46
C ASP A 113 4.67 4.57 -14.48
N LYS A 114 4.21 4.51 -15.72
CA LYS A 114 4.60 5.46 -16.74
C LYS A 114 4.27 6.89 -16.28
N PRO A 115 5.21 7.84 -16.34
CA PRO A 115 4.90 9.24 -16.11
C PRO A 115 3.84 9.73 -17.10
N ASP A 116 2.92 10.56 -16.63
CA ASP A 116 1.88 11.18 -17.47
C ASP A 116 1.02 10.15 -18.25
N TYR A 117 0.76 8.99 -17.62
CA TYR A 117 -0.08 7.93 -18.18
C TYR A 117 -1.44 8.47 -18.65
N ASP A 118 -1.77 8.24 -19.92
CA ASP A 118 -3.06 8.58 -20.53
C ASP A 118 -3.80 7.29 -20.92
N PRO A 119 -4.89 6.93 -20.23
CA PRO A 119 -5.61 5.67 -20.48
C PRO A 119 -6.25 5.58 -21.87
N LEU A 120 -6.30 6.67 -22.63
CA LEU A 120 -6.81 6.69 -24.02
C LEU A 120 -5.72 6.48 -25.05
N LYS A 121 -4.44 6.59 -24.69
CA LYS A 121 -3.30 6.52 -25.61
C LYS A 121 -2.29 5.45 -25.26
N ASP A 122 -2.10 5.23 -23.95
CA ASP A 122 -1.07 4.33 -23.46
C ASP A 122 -1.60 2.91 -23.25
N PRO A 123 -0.77 1.88 -23.43
CA PRO A 123 -1.12 0.51 -23.09
C PRO A 123 -1.49 0.36 -21.60
N ILE A 124 -2.36 -0.61 -21.29
CA ILE A 124 -2.73 -0.91 -19.91
C ILE A 124 -1.52 -1.35 -19.06
N GLU A 125 -0.52 -1.96 -19.69
CA GLU A 125 0.75 -2.36 -19.07
C GLU A 125 1.62 -1.17 -18.64
N SER A 126 1.27 0.07 -19.02
CA SER A 126 1.94 1.30 -18.57
C SER A 126 1.63 1.64 -17.12
N VAL A 127 0.70 0.94 -16.50
CA VAL A 127 0.40 0.94 -15.06
C VAL A 127 0.75 -0.42 -14.47
N ILE A 128 1.33 -0.42 -13.29
CA ILE A 128 1.74 -1.65 -12.61
C ILE A 128 0.52 -2.33 -12.00
N HIS A 129 0.39 -3.62 -12.31
CA HIS A 129 -0.65 -4.50 -11.79
C HIS A 129 -0.09 -5.49 -10.77
N ASP A 130 -0.98 -6.11 -10.01
CA ASP A 130 -0.66 -7.21 -9.09
C ASP A 130 0.10 -8.35 -9.77
N SER A 131 -0.24 -8.66 -11.02
CA SER A 131 0.46 -9.65 -11.83
C SER A 131 1.95 -9.31 -12.04
N THR A 132 2.28 -8.02 -12.23
CA THR A 132 3.67 -7.57 -12.36
C THR A 132 4.43 -7.72 -11.03
N ILE A 133 3.80 -7.33 -9.92
CA ILE A 133 4.40 -7.48 -8.58
C ILE A 133 4.60 -8.95 -8.25
N ASN A 134 3.59 -9.80 -8.45
CA ASN A 134 3.68 -11.24 -8.25
C ASN A 134 4.76 -11.89 -9.12
N TYR A 135 4.89 -11.43 -10.38
CA TYR A 135 5.94 -11.90 -11.28
C TYR A 135 7.35 -11.57 -10.73
N VAL A 136 7.59 -10.32 -10.34
CA VAL A 136 8.88 -9.90 -9.75
C VAL A 136 9.21 -10.70 -8.49
N ILE A 137 8.24 -10.91 -7.61
CA ILE A 137 8.42 -11.71 -6.40
C ILE A 137 8.79 -13.15 -6.76
N ASN A 138 8.14 -13.75 -7.75
CA ASN A 138 8.42 -15.12 -8.17
C ASN A 138 9.83 -15.28 -8.77
N ILE A 139 10.30 -14.35 -9.59
CA ILE A 139 11.66 -14.40 -10.13
C ILE A 139 12.71 -14.18 -9.02
N LEU A 140 12.43 -13.36 -8.01
CA LEU A 140 13.32 -13.20 -6.86
C LEU A 140 13.42 -14.47 -6.04
N TRP A 141 12.31 -15.19 -5.79
CA TRP A 141 12.34 -16.51 -5.17
C TRP A 141 13.15 -17.50 -6.01
N ALA A 142 12.97 -17.51 -7.33
CA ALA A 142 13.75 -18.35 -8.25
C ALA A 142 15.25 -17.98 -8.25
N GLY A 143 15.60 -16.70 -8.08
CA GLY A 143 16.97 -16.21 -7.92
C GLY A 143 17.57 -16.47 -6.55
N GLY A 144 16.87 -17.19 -5.67
CA GLY A 144 17.42 -17.61 -4.37
C GLY A 144 17.17 -16.62 -3.23
N ALA A 145 16.22 -15.70 -3.35
CA ALA A 145 15.81 -14.86 -2.23
C ALA A 145 15.43 -15.74 -1.02
N ARG A 146 15.75 -15.27 0.19
CA ARG A 146 15.47 -15.96 1.46
C ARG A 146 14.34 -15.30 2.24
N ALA A 147 14.14 -14.01 2.01
CA ALA A 147 13.07 -13.23 2.57
C ALA A 147 12.75 -12.08 1.63
N ILE A 148 11.47 -11.75 1.49
CA ILE A 148 11.00 -10.65 0.63
C ILE A 148 9.98 -9.82 1.42
N SER A 149 9.99 -8.50 1.21
CA SER A 149 8.90 -7.60 1.59
C SER A 149 8.42 -6.78 0.40
N PHE A 150 7.17 -6.38 0.46
CA PHE A 150 6.54 -5.48 -0.51
C PHE A 150 5.99 -4.27 0.22
N ASN A 151 6.51 -3.07 -0.05
CA ASN A 151 6.23 -1.82 0.66
C ASN A 151 6.26 -2.02 2.19
N ASP A 152 7.39 -2.57 2.69
CA ASP A 152 7.64 -2.89 4.10
C ASP A 152 6.71 -3.96 4.72
N VAL A 153 5.88 -4.61 3.91
CA VAL A 153 5.06 -5.74 4.33
C VAL A 153 5.80 -7.04 4.05
N ARG A 154 6.18 -7.79 5.09
CA ARG A 154 6.86 -9.09 4.95
C ARG A 154 5.98 -10.10 4.24
N LEU A 155 6.50 -10.72 3.17
CA LEU A 155 5.80 -11.78 2.46
C LEU A 155 6.03 -13.15 3.13
N THR A 156 4.95 -13.91 3.25
CA THR A 156 4.90 -15.26 3.82
C THR A 156 4.06 -16.17 2.93
N ALA A 157 3.89 -17.42 3.32
CA ALA A 157 3.06 -18.38 2.57
C ALA A 157 1.57 -17.99 2.47
N VAL A 158 1.09 -17.10 3.35
CA VAL A 158 -0.31 -16.62 3.36
C VAL A 158 -0.46 -15.22 2.74
N SER A 159 0.59 -14.70 2.11
CA SER A 159 0.54 -13.37 1.49
C SER A 159 -0.37 -13.36 0.28
N GLU A 160 -1.21 -12.35 0.20
CA GLU A 160 -2.05 -12.04 -0.95
C GLU A 160 -1.67 -10.70 -1.56
N ILE A 161 -1.62 -10.63 -2.88
CA ILE A 161 -1.36 -9.40 -3.63
C ILE A 161 -2.36 -9.35 -4.76
N ASN A 162 -3.30 -8.42 -4.69
CA ASN A 162 -4.42 -8.31 -5.62
C ASN A 162 -4.69 -6.86 -6.01
N CYS A 163 -5.09 -6.61 -7.26
CA CYS A 163 -5.59 -5.31 -7.68
C CYS A 163 -6.99 -5.05 -7.12
N VAL A 164 -7.18 -3.85 -6.54
CA VAL A 164 -8.49 -3.35 -6.13
C VAL A 164 -8.65 -1.92 -6.64
N GLY A 165 -9.30 -1.79 -7.79
CA GLY A 165 -9.35 -0.54 -8.53
C GLY A 165 -7.95 -0.09 -8.96
N PRO A 166 -7.56 1.16 -8.74
CA PRO A 166 -6.25 1.70 -9.14
C PRO A 166 -5.11 1.39 -8.14
N THR A 167 -5.35 0.56 -7.14
CA THR A 167 -4.39 0.25 -6.07
C THR A 167 -4.16 -1.24 -5.94
N ILE A 168 -2.97 -1.63 -5.46
CA ILE A 168 -2.64 -3.01 -5.10
C ILE A 168 -2.90 -3.21 -3.62
N LEU A 169 -3.60 -4.28 -3.28
CA LEU A 169 -3.92 -4.66 -1.92
C LEU A 169 -2.98 -5.76 -1.46
N THR A 170 -2.37 -5.59 -0.29
CA THR A 170 -1.57 -6.62 0.38
C THR A 170 -2.00 -6.70 1.83
N TYR A 171 -2.50 -7.84 2.28
CA TYR A 171 -3.08 -8.03 3.62
C TYR A 171 -4.12 -6.96 4.00
N GLY A 172 -4.95 -6.54 3.06
CA GLY A 172 -5.96 -5.51 3.28
C GLY A 172 -5.42 -4.07 3.34
N VAL A 173 -4.10 -3.88 3.20
CA VAL A 173 -3.46 -2.55 3.12
C VAL A 173 -3.32 -2.14 1.66
N ARG A 174 -3.83 -0.95 1.33
CA ARG A 174 -3.70 -0.39 -0.02
C ARG A 174 -2.30 0.13 -0.25
N GLN A 175 -1.71 -0.31 -1.36
CA GLN A 175 -0.39 0.10 -1.81
C GLN A 175 -0.53 0.94 -3.08
N MET A 176 0.28 1.99 -3.18
CA MET A 176 0.35 2.87 -4.35
C MET A 176 1.81 3.05 -4.79
N PRO A 177 2.07 3.42 -6.04
CA PRO A 177 3.43 3.69 -6.50
C PRO A 177 4.12 4.81 -5.67
N PRO A 178 5.42 4.77 -5.44
CA PRO A 178 6.35 3.73 -5.90
C PRO A 178 6.15 2.40 -5.17
N TYR A 179 6.20 1.31 -5.94
CA TYR A 179 6.17 -0.03 -5.37
C TYR A 179 7.60 -0.48 -5.09
N VAL A 180 7.88 -0.78 -3.82
CA VAL A 180 9.21 -1.18 -3.35
C VAL A 180 9.20 -2.65 -2.95
N ILE A 181 10.02 -3.45 -3.61
CA ILE A 181 10.22 -4.87 -3.27
C ILE A 181 11.64 -5.01 -2.76
N SER A 182 11.79 -5.38 -1.50
CA SER A 182 13.09 -5.64 -0.88
C SER A 182 13.28 -7.14 -0.69
N ALA A 183 14.39 -7.67 -1.16
CA ALA A 183 14.70 -9.10 -1.09
C ALA A 183 16.09 -9.33 -0.50
N ILE A 184 16.18 -10.17 0.53
CA ILE A 184 17.44 -10.65 1.11
C ILE A 184 17.81 -11.97 0.42
N GLY A 185 19.06 -12.06 -0.07
CA GLY A 185 19.55 -13.24 -0.78
C GLY A 185 20.90 -13.01 -1.46
N PRO A 186 21.32 -13.92 -2.37
CA PRO A 186 22.55 -13.77 -3.14
C PRO A 186 22.43 -12.58 -4.10
N VAL A 187 23.11 -11.49 -3.77
CA VAL A 187 22.97 -10.18 -4.45
C VAL A 187 23.18 -10.28 -5.95
N ASP A 188 24.25 -10.94 -6.38
CA ASP A 188 24.61 -11.03 -7.80
C ASP A 188 23.56 -11.80 -8.59
N ASP A 189 23.08 -12.93 -8.07
CA ASP A 189 22.05 -13.75 -8.70
C ASP A 189 20.70 -13.00 -8.78
N LEU A 190 20.35 -12.27 -7.70
CA LEU A 190 19.13 -11.47 -7.67
C LEU A 190 19.17 -10.29 -8.65
N VAL A 191 20.32 -9.64 -8.78
CA VAL A 191 20.50 -8.56 -9.77
C VAL A 191 20.44 -9.13 -11.18
N GLU A 192 21.14 -10.24 -11.43
CA GLU A 192 21.20 -10.86 -12.76
C GLU A 192 19.82 -11.33 -13.23
N ILE A 193 19.07 -12.05 -12.39
CA ILE A 193 17.76 -12.58 -12.77
C ILE A 193 16.76 -11.47 -13.12
N VAL A 194 16.82 -10.33 -12.44
CA VAL A 194 15.94 -9.19 -12.75
C VAL A 194 16.40 -8.44 -14.00
N ARG A 195 17.72 -8.24 -14.20
CA ARG A 195 18.26 -7.52 -15.35
C ARG A 195 18.16 -8.30 -16.65
N SER A 196 18.31 -9.62 -16.59
CA SER A 196 18.23 -10.48 -17.78
C SER A 196 16.80 -10.86 -18.16
N ASP A 197 15.81 -10.49 -17.35
CA ASP A 197 14.42 -10.86 -17.58
C ASP A 197 13.80 -10.10 -18.76
N SER A 198 13.31 -10.83 -19.74
CA SER A 198 12.77 -10.27 -20.99
C SER A 198 11.43 -9.57 -20.81
N TYR A 199 10.61 -10.02 -19.86
CA TYR A 199 9.33 -9.38 -19.56
C TYR A 199 9.54 -8.00 -18.92
N LEU A 200 10.43 -7.91 -17.92
CA LEU A 200 10.77 -6.65 -17.28
C LEU A 200 11.46 -5.69 -18.25
N ALA A 201 12.37 -6.20 -19.11
CA ALA A 201 12.98 -5.40 -20.17
C ALA A 201 11.94 -4.84 -21.14
N ARG A 202 10.88 -5.60 -21.49
CA ARG A 202 9.78 -5.12 -22.32
C ARG A 202 8.98 -4.01 -21.63
N LEU A 203 8.70 -4.14 -20.33
CA LEU A 203 7.94 -3.14 -19.57
C LEU A 203 8.64 -1.78 -19.51
N THR A 204 9.98 -1.76 -19.56
CA THR A 204 10.78 -0.52 -19.52
C THR A 204 10.95 0.16 -20.89
N GLN A 205 10.46 -0.45 -21.99
CA GLN A 205 10.50 0.18 -23.31
C GLN A 205 9.64 1.44 -23.36
N THR A 206 9.99 2.37 -24.23
CA THR A 206 9.35 3.69 -24.34
C THR A 206 7.84 3.62 -24.53
N GLU A 207 7.36 2.62 -25.25
CA GLU A 207 5.94 2.41 -25.57
C GLU A 207 5.12 2.12 -24.30
N ILE A 208 5.68 1.33 -23.37
CA ILE A 208 5.05 0.96 -22.09
C ILE A 208 5.47 1.94 -21.01
N GLY A 209 6.77 2.20 -20.84
CA GLY A 209 7.32 3.28 -20.04
C GLY A 209 7.33 3.06 -18.52
N ILE A 210 7.19 1.81 -18.04
CA ILE A 210 7.38 1.49 -16.62
C ILE A 210 8.80 1.84 -16.19
N ARG A 211 8.95 2.46 -15.04
CA ARG A 211 10.25 2.79 -14.46
C ARG A 211 10.65 1.72 -13.46
N LEU A 212 11.72 1.02 -13.76
CA LEU A 212 12.31 -0.03 -12.93
C LEU A 212 13.69 0.42 -12.48
N ASN A 213 13.94 0.41 -11.17
CA ASN A 213 15.26 0.60 -10.59
C ASN A 213 15.62 -0.60 -9.72
N ILE A 214 16.90 -1.02 -9.78
CA ILE A 214 17.46 -2.12 -9.00
C ILE A 214 18.67 -1.58 -8.25
N SER A 215 18.62 -1.60 -6.93
CA SER A 215 19.70 -1.19 -6.04
C SER A 215 20.19 -2.39 -5.22
N PRO A 216 21.42 -2.85 -5.41
CA PRO A 216 22.07 -3.76 -4.46
C PRO A 216 22.28 -3.05 -3.12
N GLU A 217 21.90 -3.71 -2.03
CA GLU A 217 22.01 -3.17 -0.68
C GLU A 217 22.72 -4.19 0.23
N PRO A 218 23.77 -3.77 0.93
CA PRO A 218 24.51 -4.66 1.82
C PRO A 218 23.79 -4.97 3.13
N ASP A 219 22.81 -4.16 3.48
CA ASP A 219 22.19 -4.16 4.81
C ASP A 219 20.69 -3.83 4.73
N ILE A 220 19.88 -4.83 4.38
CA ILE A 220 18.43 -4.73 4.32
C ILE A 220 17.86 -5.28 5.61
N VAL A 221 16.94 -4.54 6.24
CA VAL A 221 16.14 -5.02 7.36
C VAL A 221 14.72 -5.22 6.87
N LEU A 222 14.23 -6.45 6.93
CA LEU A 222 12.84 -6.77 6.63
C LEU A 222 12.07 -7.01 7.93
N PRO A 223 10.91 -6.36 8.12
CA PRO A 223 10.12 -6.53 9.33
C PRO A 223 9.56 -7.95 9.45
N SER A 224 9.14 -8.28 10.64
CA SER A 224 8.31 -9.46 10.90
C SER A 224 6.94 -9.29 10.26
N PHE A 225 6.37 -10.38 9.74
CA PHE A 225 4.99 -10.43 9.27
C PHE A 225 3.99 -9.98 10.35
N LEU A 226 4.29 -10.27 11.62
CA LEU A 226 3.47 -9.90 12.77
C LEU A 226 3.30 -8.39 12.94
N LYS A 227 4.20 -7.59 12.36
CA LYS A 227 4.14 -6.12 12.37
C LYS A 227 3.25 -5.58 11.25
N SER A 228 2.89 -6.41 10.29
CA SER A 228 2.17 -5.99 9.09
C SER A 228 0.66 -5.96 9.28
N ARG A 229 0.10 -6.81 10.17
CA ARG A 229 -1.35 -6.93 10.42
C ARG A 229 -1.67 -7.77 11.68
N ASP A 230 -2.91 -7.64 12.13
CA ASP A 230 -3.53 -8.60 13.06
C ASP A 230 -3.77 -9.94 12.33
N TYR A 231 -2.96 -10.92 12.65
CA TYR A 231 -3.01 -12.27 12.08
C TYR A 231 -3.84 -13.25 12.90
N SER A 232 -4.48 -12.80 13.99
CA SER A 232 -5.37 -13.64 14.80
C SER A 232 -6.44 -14.29 13.91
N LEU A 233 -6.94 -13.57 12.91
CA LEU A 233 -7.90 -14.06 11.92
C LEU A 233 -7.42 -15.32 11.16
N TYR A 234 -6.11 -15.52 11.02
CA TYR A 234 -5.55 -16.70 10.33
C TYR A 234 -5.29 -17.86 11.30
N MET A 235 -5.35 -17.60 12.61
CA MET A 235 -5.10 -18.58 13.66
C MET A 235 -6.38 -19.16 14.25
N ASP A 236 -7.50 -18.43 14.18
CA ASP A 236 -8.76 -18.76 14.86
C ASP A 236 -9.37 -20.13 14.46
N LEU A 237 -8.98 -20.66 13.30
CA LEU A 237 -9.46 -21.97 12.79
C LEU A 237 -8.39 -23.06 12.83
N LEU A 238 -7.21 -22.76 13.38
CA LEU A 238 -6.09 -23.70 13.45
C LEU A 238 -5.98 -24.28 14.86
N GLU A 239 -6.02 -25.61 14.95
CA GLU A 239 -5.78 -26.35 16.19
C GLU A 239 -4.47 -27.13 16.07
N THR A 240 -3.71 -27.20 17.16
CA THR A 240 -2.55 -28.11 17.22
C THR A 240 -3.03 -29.53 17.39
N PRO A 241 -2.45 -30.53 16.68
CA PRO A 241 -2.82 -31.92 16.78
C PRO A 241 -2.57 -32.52 18.17
#